data_4ecb3b87a7ec7c6dd6ce51aa02854574
#
_entry.id   4ecb3b87a7ec7c6dd6ce51aa02854574
#
_cell.length_a   1.000
_cell.length_b   1.000
_cell.length_c   1.000
_cell.angle_alpha   90.00
_cell.angle_beta   90.00
_cell.angle_gamma   90.00
#
_symmetry.space_group_name_H-M   'P 1'
#
loop_
_entity.id
_entity.type
_entity.pdbx_description
1 polymer ?
#
loop_
_entity_poly.entity_id
_entity_poly.type
_entity_poly.pdbx_seq_one_letter_code
_entity_poly.pdbx_strand_id
1 'polypeptide(L)'
;MDDKGNIQTNMGYRVQHNNAIGPYKGGIRFHASVNLSILKFLAFEQTFKNSLTTLPMGGGKGGSDFSPRGKSNMEVMRFVQAFMLELWRHVGPETDVPAGDIGVGGREVGFMFGMYKKLTHEFTGTFTGKGREFGGSLIRPEATGYGNIYFLMDCLLYTSD
;
A
#
# COMPACT_ATOMS: atom_id res chain seq x y z
N MET A 1 -11.75 8.45 15.64
CA MET A 1 -13.06 8.56 16.32
C MET A 1 -14.04 7.63 15.60
N ASP A 2 -14.74 6.77 16.35
CA ASP A 2 -15.77 5.90 15.80
C ASP A 2 -17.10 6.67 15.53
N ASP A 3 -18.11 5.98 14.98
CA ASP A 3 -19.39 6.62 14.66
C ASP A 3 -20.22 6.97 15.90
N LYS A 4 -19.83 6.46 17.07
CA LYS A 4 -20.44 6.79 18.38
C LYS A 4 -19.74 7.96 19.08
N GLY A 5 -18.68 8.52 18.48
CA GLY A 5 -17.91 9.62 19.04
C GLY A 5 -16.77 9.21 19.98
N ASN A 6 -16.51 7.91 20.16
CA ASN A 6 -15.40 7.47 21.01
C ASN A 6 -14.06 7.62 20.31
N ILE A 7 -13.05 8.10 21.04
CA ILE A 7 -11.68 8.18 20.55
C ILE A 7 -11.08 6.78 20.47
N GLN A 8 -10.49 6.46 19.31
CA GLN A 8 -9.75 5.22 19.07
C GLN A 8 -8.30 5.58 18.75
N THR A 9 -7.36 4.91 19.40
CA THR A 9 -5.93 5.05 19.13
C THR A 9 -5.39 3.80 18.49
N ASN A 10 -4.55 3.96 17.46
CA ASN A 10 -3.92 2.87 16.74
C ASN A 10 -2.45 3.22 16.46
N MET A 11 -1.60 2.21 16.45
CA MET A 11 -0.21 2.37 16.04
C MET A 11 -0.09 2.30 14.52
N GLY A 12 0.61 3.27 13.94
CA GLY A 12 0.91 3.30 12.51
C GLY A 12 2.41 3.26 12.26
N TYR A 13 2.81 2.63 11.15
CA TYR A 13 4.21 2.45 10.80
C TYR A 13 4.43 2.59 9.31
N ARG A 14 5.61 3.10 8.91
CA ARG A 14 6.16 2.98 7.56
C ARG A 14 7.63 2.58 7.64
N VAL A 15 7.98 1.45 7.06
CA VAL A 15 9.34 0.94 6.98
C VAL A 15 9.86 1.21 5.57
N GLN A 16 10.85 2.06 5.46
CA GLN A 16 11.61 2.34 4.24
C GLN A 16 12.88 1.48 4.31
N HIS A 17 12.85 0.32 3.62
CA HIS A 17 13.88 -0.69 3.78
C HIS A 17 15.10 -0.47 2.88
N ASN A 18 14.86 -0.26 1.60
CA ASN A 18 15.95 -0.11 0.62
C ASN A 18 15.51 0.75 -0.58
N ASN A 19 16.34 1.67 -0.99
CA ASN A 19 16.12 2.55 -2.14
C ASN A 19 17.33 2.62 -3.10
N ALA A 20 18.20 1.61 -3.07
CA ALA A 20 19.42 1.61 -3.87
C ALA A 20 19.17 1.66 -5.38
N ILE A 21 18.05 1.10 -5.85
CA ILE A 21 17.69 1.04 -7.26
C ILE A 21 16.48 1.89 -7.64
N GLY A 22 15.88 2.61 -6.71
CA GLY A 22 14.73 3.48 -6.96
C GLY A 22 13.95 3.83 -5.70
N PRO A 23 12.89 4.64 -5.80
CA PRO A 23 12.06 5.03 -4.66
C PRO A 23 11.57 3.83 -3.85
N TYR A 24 11.39 4.02 -2.55
CA TYR A 24 10.76 2.99 -1.72
C TYR A 24 9.37 2.67 -2.29
N LYS A 25 9.04 1.39 -2.38
CA LYS A 25 7.79 0.93 -2.96
C LYS A 25 7.24 -0.25 -2.18
N GLY A 26 5.96 -0.16 -1.80
CA GLY A 26 5.27 -1.28 -1.17
C GLY A 26 3.96 -0.90 -0.50
N GLY A 27 3.17 -1.92 -0.16
CA GLY A 27 1.81 -1.77 0.34
C GLY A 27 1.70 -1.18 1.74
N ILE A 28 0.49 -0.76 2.06
CA ILE A 28 0.03 -0.41 3.41
C ILE A 28 -1.00 -1.46 3.83
N ARG A 29 -0.80 -2.06 5.01
CA ARG A 29 -1.66 -3.10 5.57
C ARG A 29 -2.44 -2.57 6.76
N PHE A 30 -3.77 -2.74 6.74
CA PHE A 30 -4.63 -2.46 7.89
C PHE A 30 -5.20 -3.77 8.44
N HIS A 31 -4.61 -4.24 9.53
CA HIS A 31 -5.02 -5.49 10.16
C HIS A 31 -4.59 -5.51 11.63
N ALA A 32 -5.42 -6.06 12.51
CA ALA A 32 -5.15 -6.09 13.95
C ALA A 32 -3.82 -6.75 14.36
N SER A 33 -3.27 -7.63 13.52
CA SER A 33 -1.98 -8.27 13.78
C SER A 33 -0.75 -7.44 13.42
N VAL A 34 -0.94 -6.26 12.80
CA VAL A 34 0.18 -5.43 12.35
C VAL A 34 0.99 -4.94 13.54
N ASN A 35 2.29 -5.13 13.44
CA ASN A 35 3.29 -4.58 14.33
C ASN A 35 4.58 -4.27 13.56
N LEU A 36 5.52 -3.59 14.20
CA LEU A 36 6.75 -3.15 13.55
C LEU A 36 7.61 -4.32 13.04
N SER A 37 7.66 -5.44 13.77
CA SER A 37 8.46 -6.61 13.36
C SER A 37 7.94 -7.23 12.06
N ILE A 38 6.62 -7.42 11.97
CA ILE A 38 5.98 -7.92 10.74
C ILE A 38 6.25 -6.97 9.57
N LEU A 39 6.14 -5.67 9.77
CA LEU A 39 6.36 -4.72 8.68
C LEU A 39 7.82 -4.62 8.25
N LYS A 40 8.78 -4.80 9.14
CA LYS A 40 10.21 -4.92 8.78
C LYS A 40 10.45 -6.13 7.88
N PHE A 41 9.90 -7.29 8.26
CA PHE A 41 10.00 -8.50 7.46
C PHE A 41 9.34 -8.32 6.07
N LEU A 42 8.13 -7.79 6.03
CA LEU A 42 7.42 -7.54 4.78
C LEU A 42 8.12 -6.49 3.89
N ALA A 43 8.80 -5.51 4.46
CA ALA A 43 9.57 -4.53 3.70
C ALA A 43 10.84 -5.17 3.10
N PHE A 44 11.47 -6.08 3.82
CA PHE A 44 12.56 -6.91 3.32
C PHE A 44 12.10 -7.78 2.15
N GLU A 45 11.03 -8.55 2.28
CA GLU A 45 10.43 -9.33 1.18
C GLU A 45 10.12 -8.44 -0.03
N GLN A 46 9.53 -7.26 0.20
CA GLN A 46 9.17 -6.33 -0.86
C GLN A 46 10.38 -5.85 -1.65
N THR A 47 11.53 -5.66 -1.00
CA THR A 47 12.77 -5.27 -1.67
C THR A 47 13.20 -6.33 -2.68
N PHE A 48 13.23 -7.59 -2.30
CA PHE A 48 13.58 -8.69 -3.22
C PHE A 48 12.52 -8.87 -4.31
N LYS A 49 11.24 -8.83 -3.96
CA LYS A 49 10.16 -8.89 -4.93
C LYS A 49 10.29 -7.81 -6.02
N ASN A 50 10.56 -6.57 -5.63
CA ASN A 50 10.69 -5.45 -6.57
C ASN A 50 11.95 -5.57 -7.42
N SER A 51 13.07 -6.03 -6.87
CA SER A 51 14.32 -6.21 -7.61
C SER A 51 14.19 -7.21 -8.77
N LEU A 52 13.32 -8.20 -8.63
CA LEU A 52 13.06 -9.20 -9.67
C LEU A 52 12.23 -8.68 -10.84
N THR A 53 11.63 -7.49 -10.73
CA THR A 53 10.83 -6.90 -11.81
C THR A 53 11.66 -6.20 -12.88
N THR A 54 12.95 -6.00 -12.66
CA THR A 54 13.87 -5.18 -13.49
C THR A 54 13.54 -3.69 -13.52
N LEU A 55 12.53 -3.24 -12.79
CA LEU A 55 12.12 -1.84 -12.72
C LEU A 55 12.86 -1.11 -11.59
N PRO A 56 13.07 0.23 -11.70
CA PRO A 56 13.79 1.02 -10.70
C PRO A 56 12.90 1.29 -9.47
N MET A 57 12.66 0.27 -8.68
CA MET A 57 11.84 0.32 -7.46
C MET A 57 12.59 -0.28 -6.28
N GLY A 58 12.67 0.47 -5.20
CA GLY A 58 13.14 0.00 -3.92
C GLY A 58 12.07 -0.79 -3.15
N GLY A 59 12.26 -1.00 -1.87
CA GLY A 59 11.34 -1.74 -1.01
C GLY A 59 10.93 -0.97 0.23
N GLY A 60 9.64 -0.98 0.52
CA GLY A 60 9.06 -0.43 1.73
C GLY A 60 7.73 -1.09 2.08
N LYS A 61 7.32 -0.97 3.33
CA LYS A 61 6.04 -1.50 3.81
C LYS A 61 5.49 -0.63 4.93
N GLY A 62 4.19 -0.41 4.89
CA GLY A 62 3.51 0.33 5.95
C GLY A 62 2.30 -0.39 6.48
N GLY A 63 1.71 0.15 7.52
CA GLY A 63 0.47 -0.38 8.05
C GLY A 63 0.11 0.14 9.43
N SER A 64 -1.00 -0.36 9.93
CA SER A 64 -1.51 -0.09 11.26
C SER A 64 -2.24 -1.31 11.81
N ASP A 65 -2.29 -1.41 13.13
CA ASP A 65 -3.13 -2.37 13.85
C ASP A 65 -4.64 -2.06 13.77
N PHE A 66 -5.01 -0.98 13.10
CA PHE A 66 -6.39 -0.68 12.75
C PHE A 66 -6.98 -1.77 11.84
N SER A 67 -8.17 -2.28 12.18
CA SER A 67 -8.90 -3.21 11.31
C SER A 67 -10.12 -2.51 10.69
N PRO A 68 -10.23 -2.46 9.35
CA PRO A 68 -11.38 -1.86 8.67
C PRO A 68 -12.63 -2.75 8.70
N ARG A 69 -12.51 -4.01 9.15
CA ARG A 69 -13.65 -4.95 9.20
C ARG A 69 -14.72 -4.45 10.17
N GLY A 70 -15.97 -4.40 9.70
CA GLY A 70 -17.11 -3.95 10.49
C GLY A 70 -17.15 -2.46 10.78
N LYS A 71 -16.26 -1.69 10.15
CA LYS A 71 -16.23 -0.23 10.24
C LYS A 71 -17.00 0.42 9.10
N SER A 72 -17.66 1.55 9.39
CA SER A 72 -18.31 2.35 8.35
C SER A 72 -17.29 3.00 7.41
N ASN A 73 -17.72 3.41 6.22
CA ASN A 73 -16.88 4.19 5.31
C ASN A 73 -16.35 5.47 5.97
N MET A 74 -17.16 6.11 6.81
CA MET A 74 -16.77 7.34 7.51
C MET A 74 -15.73 7.08 8.59
N GLU A 75 -15.83 5.97 9.33
CA GLU A 75 -14.80 5.58 10.30
C GLU A 75 -13.46 5.30 9.61
N VAL A 76 -13.50 4.52 8.52
CA VAL A 76 -12.30 4.20 7.74
C VAL A 76 -11.69 5.47 7.14
N MET A 77 -12.50 6.35 6.59
CA MET A 77 -12.03 7.63 6.03
C MET A 77 -11.36 8.51 7.10
N ARG A 78 -11.98 8.66 8.27
CA ARG A 78 -11.41 9.44 9.38
C ARG A 78 -10.07 8.86 9.84
N PHE A 79 -9.99 7.54 9.94
CA PHE A 79 -8.73 6.87 10.30
C PHE A 79 -7.65 7.10 9.23
N VAL A 80 -7.97 6.90 7.95
CA VAL A 80 -7.03 7.09 6.84
C VAL A 80 -6.55 8.54 6.78
N GLN A 81 -7.42 9.50 7.00
CA GLN A 81 -7.04 10.91 7.04
C GLN A 81 -6.06 11.21 8.18
N ALA A 82 -6.32 10.67 9.38
CA ALA A 82 -5.42 10.81 10.53
C ALA A 82 -4.06 10.12 10.26
N PHE A 83 -4.06 8.92 9.68
CA PHE A 83 -2.85 8.21 9.29
C PHE A 83 -2.02 8.99 8.26
N MET A 84 -2.69 9.63 7.29
CA MET A 84 -2.04 10.44 6.27
C MET A 84 -1.48 11.76 6.80
N LEU A 85 -2.06 12.35 7.85
CA LEU A 85 -1.50 13.56 8.50
C LEU A 85 -0.07 13.33 9.01
N GLU A 86 0.25 12.12 9.42
CA GLU A 86 1.61 11.76 9.86
C GLU A 86 2.48 11.27 8.69
N LEU A 87 1.90 10.51 7.76
CA LEU A 87 2.64 9.82 6.70
C LEU A 87 3.05 10.74 5.54
N TRP A 88 2.27 11.75 5.19
CA TRP A 88 2.41 12.49 3.92
C TRP A 88 3.80 13.09 3.68
N ARG A 89 4.51 13.50 4.74
CA ARG A 89 5.85 14.07 4.64
C ARG A 89 6.93 13.09 4.21
N HIS A 90 6.63 11.80 4.31
CA HIS A 90 7.58 10.71 4.07
C HIS A 90 7.32 9.98 2.76
N VAL A 91 6.25 10.33 2.04
CA VAL A 91 5.86 9.71 0.78
C VAL A 91 5.86 10.71 -0.36
N GLY A 92 6.03 10.22 -1.57
CA GLY A 92 6.09 11.06 -2.77
C GLY A 92 6.47 10.24 -4.00
N PRO A 93 6.22 10.73 -5.21
CA PRO A 93 6.46 9.97 -6.44
C PRO A 93 7.93 9.58 -6.63
N GLU A 94 8.86 10.39 -6.13
CA GLU A 94 10.32 10.18 -6.25
C GLU A 94 10.95 9.65 -4.94
N THR A 95 10.17 9.51 -3.88
CA THR A 95 10.69 9.16 -2.55
C THR A 95 10.19 7.80 -2.09
N ASP A 96 8.89 7.68 -1.91
CA ASP A 96 8.24 6.48 -1.39
C ASP A 96 6.81 6.39 -1.94
N VAL A 97 6.53 5.32 -2.67
CA VAL A 97 5.26 5.12 -3.38
C VAL A 97 4.46 3.99 -2.72
N PRO A 98 3.51 4.32 -1.86
CA PRO A 98 2.64 3.33 -1.23
C PRO A 98 1.65 2.67 -2.21
N ALA A 99 1.13 1.52 -1.79
CA ALA A 99 0.11 0.76 -2.50
C ALA A 99 -0.89 0.12 -1.52
N GLY A 100 -1.90 -0.55 -2.06
CA GLY A 100 -2.78 -1.40 -1.26
C GLY A 100 -2.12 -2.70 -0.81
N ASP A 101 -2.66 -3.30 0.25
CA ASP A 101 -2.32 -4.61 0.80
C ASP A 101 -3.54 -5.12 1.60
N ILE A 102 -3.38 -6.10 2.48
CA ILE A 102 -4.48 -6.62 3.31
C ILE A 102 -5.18 -5.46 4.05
N GLY A 103 -6.51 -5.38 3.91
CA GLY A 103 -7.34 -4.34 4.51
C GLY A 103 -7.23 -2.96 3.86
N VAL A 104 -6.51 -2.83 2.74
CA VAL A 104 -6.35 -1.58 1.98
C VAL A 104 -6.60 -1.86 0.51
N GLY A 105 -7.79 -1.58 0.07
CA GLY A 105 -8.22 -1.68 -1.33
C GLY A 105 -8.33 -0.30 -2.00
N GLY A 106 -9.01 -0.26 -3.15
CA GLY A 106 -9.20 0.98 -3.92
C GLY A 106 -9.87 2.10 -3.13
N ARG A 107 -10.80 1.76 -2.22
CA ARG A 107 -11.46 2.73 -1.32
C ARG A 107 -10.46 3.43 -0.40
N GLU A 108 -9.65 2.67 0.31
CA GLU A 108 -8.65 3.20 1.24
C GLU A 108 -7.56 3.98 0.51
N VAL A 109 -7.11 3.47 -0.62
CA VAL A 109 -6.13 4.17 -1.48
C VAL A 109 -6.72 5.49 -2.00
N GLY A 110 -8.01 5.52 -2.36
CA GLY A 110 -8.71 6.74 -2.74
C GLY A 110 -8.75 7.78 -1.62
N PHE A 111 -9.01 7.35 -0.38
CA PHE A 111 -8.96 8.25 0.79
C PHE A 111 -7.55 8.77 1.07
N MET A 112 -6.52 7.92 0.93
CA MET A 112 -5.11 8.34 1.05
C MET A 112 -4.74 9.36 -0.02
N PHE A 113 -5.09 9.10 -1.26
CA PHE A 113 -4.83 10.00 -2.39
C PHE A 113 -5.51 11.36 -2.18
N GLY A 114 -6.79 11.36 -1.81
CA GLY A 114 -7.53 12.60 -1.56
C GLY A 114 -6.93 13.43 -0.43
N MET A 115 -6.49 12.80 0.66
CA MET A 115 -5.84 13.49 1.76
C MET A 115 -4.44 13.99 1.38
N TYR A 116 -3.64 13.20 0.66
CA TYR A 116 -2.35 13.61 0.14
C TYR A 116 -2.48 14.85 -0.75
N LYS A 117 -3.38 14.81 -1.74
CA LYS A 117 -3.69 15.95 -2.60
C LYS A 117 -4.06 17.20 -1.82
N LYS A 118 -4.87 17.04 -0.76
CA LYS A 118 -5.27 18.16 0.12
C LYS A 118 -4.08 18.79 0.86
N LEU A 119 -3.11 17.95 1.28
CA LEU A 119 -1.95 18.41 2.07
C LEU A 119 -0.84 19.00 1.20
N THR A 120 -0.59 18.41 0.02
CA THR A 120 0.49 18.83 -0.89
C THR A 120 0.05 19.87 -1.92
N HIS A 121 -1.26 20.02 -2.16
CA HIS A 121 -1.86 20.78 -3.27
C HIS A 121 -1.46 20.27 -4.67
N GLU A 122 -1.04 19.00 -4.77
CA GLU A 122 -0.57 18.39 -6.01
C GLU A 122 -1.43 17.20 -6.41
N PHE A 123 -1.72 17.07 -7.71
CA PHE A 123 -2.35 15.90 -8.30
C PHE A 123 -1.27 14.99 -8.88
N THR A 124 -0.57 14.24 -8.01
CA THR A 124 0.56 13.38 -8.39
C THR A 124 0.22 11.89 -8.28
N GLY A 125 1.01 11.06 -8.98
CA GLY A 125 0.86 9.61 -9.01
C GLY A 125 1.46 8.88 -7.80
N THR A 126 1.50 9.49 -6.62
CA THR A 126 2.19 8.94 -5.45
C THR A 126 1.69 7.58 -4.97
N PHE A 127 0.43 7.25 -5.21
CA PHE A 127 -0.15 5.96 -4.78
C PHE A 127 -0.45 5.06 -5.96
N THR A 128 -0.16 3.76 -5.85
CA THR A 128 -0.61 2.75 -6.81
C THR A 128 -1.82 1.98 -6.27
N GLY A 129 -2.70 1.49 -7.17
CA GLY A 129 -3.95 0.83 -6.81
C GLY A 129 -5.13 1.78 -6.62
N LYS A 130 -4.99 3.05 -6.99
CA LYS A 130 -6.09 4.02 -7.04
C LYS A 130 -6.99 3.80 -8.24
N GLY A 131 -8.23 4.31 -8.16
CA GLY A 131 -9.19 4.27 -9.26
C GLY A 131 -8.70 5.05 -10.49
N ARG A 132 -9.31 4.76 -11.64
CA ARG A 132 -8.99 5.43 -12.93
C ARG A 132 -9.21 6.94 -12.88
N GLU A 133 -10.22 7.36 -12.17
CA GLU A 133 -10.56 8.76 -11.92
C GLU A 133 -9.45 9.56 -11.21
N PHE A 134 -8.53 8.86 -10.57
CA PHE A 134 -7.34 9.42 -9.91
C PHE A 134 -6.03 9.12 -10.66
N GLY A 135 -6.12 8.73 -11.93
CA GLY A 135 -4.96 8.37 -12.74
C GLY A 135 -4.43 6.95 -12.51
N GLY A 136 -5.28 6.05 -12.02
CA GLY A 136 -4.95 4.64 -11.80
C GLY A 136 -4.92 3.81 -13.10
N SER A 137 -4.35 2.60 -13.01
CA SER A 137 -4.23 1.66 -14.13
C SER A 137 -5.54 0.93 -14.41
N LEU A 138 -5.72 0.48 -15.67
CA LEU A 138 -6.94 -0.20 -16.13
C LEU A 138 -7.07 -1.61 -15.54
N ILE A 139 -6.00 -2.43 -15.63
CA ILE A 139 -6.00 -3.85 -15.22
C ILE A 139 -5.04 -4.01 -14.03
N ARG A 140 -5.48 -3.69 -12.83
CA ARG A 140 -4.67 -3.82 -11.62
C ARG A 140 -5.15 -4.93 -10.67
N PRO A 141 -6.45 -5.08 -10.39
CA PRO A 141 -6.93 -6.12 -9.46
C PRO A 141 -6.58 -7.54 -9.94
N GLU A 142 -6.71 -7.79 -11.22
CA GLU A 142 -6.55 -9.11 -11.84
C GLU A 142 -5.08 -9.48 -12.08
N ALA A 143 -4.16 -8.51 -12.13
CA ALA A 143 -2.77 -8.69 -12.56
C ALA A 143 -2.02 -9.76 -11.73
N THR A 144 -2.23 -9.81 -10.43
CA THR A 144 -1.59 -10.80 -9.55
C THR A 144 -2.06 -12.22 -9.87
N GLY A 145 -3.36 -12.40 -10.09
CA GLY A 145 -3.94 -13.70 -10.46
C GLY A 145 -3.42 -14.20 -11.80
N TYR A 146 -3.46 -13.36 -12.82
CA TYR A 146 -2.89 -13.71 -14.13
C TYR A 146 -1.41 -14.05 -14.06
N GLY A 147 -0.62 -13.26 -13.35
CA GLY A 147 0.82 -13.51 -13.18
C GLY A 147 1.12 -14.84 -12.52
N ASN A 148 0.36 -15.23 -11.50
CA ASN A 148 0.49 -16.53 -10.85
C ASN A 148 0.19 -17.69 -11.82
N ILE A 149 -0.87 -17.57 -12.63
CA ILE A 149 -1.25 -18.62 -13.60
C ILE A 149 -0.19 -18.72 -14.71
N TYR A 150 0.29 -17.62 -15.26
CA TYR A 150 1.33 -17.65 -16.28
C TYR A 150 2.60 -18.28 -15.75
N PHE A 151 3.04 -17.93 -14.54
CA PHE A 151 4.21 -18.54 -13.92
C PHE A 151 4.02 -20.04 -13.69
N LEU A 152 2.83 -20.48 -13.23
CA LEU A 152 2.51 -21.89 -13.07
C LEU A 152 2.57 -22.64 -14.42
N MET A 153 2.00 -22.07 -15.48
CA MET A 153 2.03 -22.66 -16.82
C MET A 153 3.47 -22.84 -17.32
N ASP A 154 4.31 -21.84 -17.15
CA ASP A 154 5.72 -21.91 -17.52
C ASP A 154 6.45 -22.99 -16.72
N CYS A 155 6.24 -23.07 -15.40
CA CYS A 155 6.81 -24.13 -14.58
C CYS A 155 6.40 -25.53 -15.04
N LEU A 156 5.12 -25.72 -15.41
CA LEU A 156 4.61 -27.01 -15.88
C LEU A 156 5.21 -27.40 -17.25
N LEU A 157 5.43 -26.43 -18.13
CA LEU A 157 6.11 -26.67 -19.41
C LEU A 157 7.55 -27.14 -19.23
N TYR A 158 8.27 -26.60 -18.23
CA TYR A 158 9.65 -27.02 -17.92
C TYR A 158 9.75 -28.38 -17.19
N THR A 159 8.67 -28.84 -16.58
CA THR A 159 8.66 -30.09 -15.77
C THR A 159 7.93 -31.25 -16.44
N SER A 160 7.45 -31.05 -17.66
CA SER A 160 6.65 -32.05 -18.41
C SER A 160 7.48 -32.91 -19.40
N ASP A 161 8.76 -33.15 -19.12
CA ASP A 161 9.59 -34.13 -19.86
C ASP A 161 9.48 -35.56 -19.29
#